data_8b1596d41ba70b6714a7e780b6ad4065
#
_entry.id   8b1596d41ba70b6714a7e780b6ad4065
#
_cell.length_a   1.000
_cell.length_b   1.000
_cell.length_c   1.000
_cell.angle_alpha   90.00
_cell.angle_beta   90.00
_cell.angle_gamma   90.00
#
_symmetry.space_group_name_H-M   'P 1'
#
loop_
_entity.id
_entity.type
_entity.pdbx_description
1 polymer ?
#
loop_
_entity_poly.entity_id
_entity_poly.type
_entity_poly.pdbx_seq_one_letter_code
_entity_poly.pdbx_strand_id
1 'polypeptide(L)'
;MLASSVVLMHCSSFEPSSIFQKYAVVGSDHHVVEFITDYLRMMVSGNLNAHEIESLMDSEIETHHHEAHAPVNALGRLAGALPAFGIIAAVLGVVNTMGSVGQPPAVLGSMIGAALVGTFLGILLAYAVVEPLGGLIEQKVDEGSKELQCIKTTLLASMQGYAPQVAVEFGRKVLYSKDRPTFSELEGHVKGKKA
;
A
#
# COMPACT_ATOMS: atom_id res chain seq x y z
N MET A 1 -12.11 -31.64 -7.15
CA MET A 1 -13.13 -30.59 -6.98
C MET A 1 -13.91 -30.65 -5.66
N LEU A 2 -13.82 -31.72 -4.89
CA LEU A 2 -14.51 -31.87 -3.58
C LEU A 2 -13.62 -31.51 -2.36
N ALA A 3 -12.30 -31.46 -2.51
CA ALA A 3 -11.39 -31.10 -1.43
C ALA A 3 -11.38 -29.58 -1.10
N SER A 4 -11.61 -28.71 -2.09
CA SER A 4 -11.67 -27.26 -1.88
C SER A 4 -12.89 -26.80 -1.07
N SER A 5 -14.03 -27.51 -1.15
CA SER A 5 -15.24 -27.14 -0.40
C SER A 5 -15.15 -27.46 1.10
N VAL A 6 -14.40 -28.49 1.48
CA VAL A 6 -14.27 -28.89 2.89
C VAL A 6 -13.31 -27.96 3.64
N VAL A 7 -12.26 -27.46 2.96
CA VAL A 7 -11.31 -26.47 3.52
C VAL A 7 -12.00 -25.12 3.73
N LEU A 8 -12.85 -24.69 2.80
CA LEU A 8 -13.62 -23.44 2.93
C LEU A 8 -14.68 -23.46 4.03
N MET A 9 -15.23 -24.63 4.36
CA MET A 9 -16.27 -24.74 5.41
C MET A 9 -15.70 -24.71 6.84
N HIS A 10 -14.39 -24.94 7.03
CA HIS A 10 -13.78 -24.93 8.37
C HIS A 10 -13.15 -23.59 8.73
N CYS A 11 -13.07 -22.65 7.82
CA CYS A 11 -12.52 -21.30 8.04
C CYS A 11 -13.51 -20.28 8.65
N SER A 12 -14.80 -20.61 8.77
CA SER A 12 -15.82 -19.63 9.20
C SER A 12 -15.99 -19.50 10.73
N SER A 13 -15.15 -20.13 11.55
CA SER A 13 -15.29 -20.10 13.01
C SER A 13 -13.99 -19.79 13.75
N PHE A 14 -13.17 -18.87 13.19
CA PHE A 14 -12.02 -18.36 13.92
C PHE A 14 -12.43 -17.10 14.69
N GLU A 15 -12.83 -17.28 15.94
CA GLU A 15 -12.84 -16.17 16.90
C GLU A 15 -11.39 -15.67 17.04
N PRO A 16 -11.13 -14.36 16.90
CA PRO A 16 -9.80 -13.83 17.11
C PRO A 16 -9.33 -14.25 18.49
N SER A 17 -8.23 -14.99 18.56
CA SER A 17 -7.70 -15.53 19.81
C SER A 17 -7.52 -14.39 20.80
N SER A 18 -7.62 -14.68 22.10
CA SER A 18 -7.46 -13.72 23.20
C SER A 18 -6.15 -12.90 23.12
N ILE A 19 -5.18 -13.38 22.33
CA ILE A 19 -3.91 -12.72 22.06
C ILE A 19 -4.12 -11.46 21.21
N PHE A 20 -4.91 -11.51 20.13
CA PHE A 20 -5.18 -10.36 19.27
C PHE A 20 -6.08 -9.31 19.96
N GLN A 21 -6.97 -9.75 20.86
CA GLN A 21 -7.76 -8.83 21.69
C GLN A 21 -6.88 -7.96 22.61
N LYS A 22 -5.74 -8.49 23.04
CA LYS A 22 -4.77 -7.75 23.86
C LYS A 22 -4.00 -6.68 23.08
N TYR A 23 -3.89 -6.83 21.77
CA TYR A 23 -3.17 -5.94 20.86
C TYR A 23 -4.13 -5.32 19.84
N ALA A 24 -4.99 -4.41 20.30
CA ALA A 24 -6.08 -3.84 19.52
C ALA A 24 -5.62 -3.21 18.18
N VAL A 25 -4.39 -2.68 18.12
CA VAL A 25 -3.84 -2.09 16.90
C VAL A 25 -3.60 -3.16 15.83
N VAL A 26 -3.02 -4.29 16.19
CA VAL A 26 -2.81 -5.43 15.26
C VAL A 26 -4.15 -6.10 14.94
N GLY A 27 -5.04 -6.22 15.94
CA GLY A 27 -6.36 -6.82 15.78
C GLY A 27 -7.32 -5.99 14.92
N SER A 28 -7.05 -4.70 14.69
CA SER A 28 -7.86 -3.85 13.81
C SER A 28 -7.53 -4.04 12.33
N ASP A 29 -6.35 -4.54 12.01
CA ASP A 29 -5.96 -4.85 10.64
C ASP A 29 -6.28 -6.34 10.33
N HIS A 30 -7.42 -6.53 9.65
CA HIS A 30 -7.91 -7.87 9.33
C HIS A 30 -6.93 -8.66 8.47
N HIS A 31 -6.25 -8.00 7.52
CA HIS A 31 -5.31 -8.65 6.63
C HIS A 31 -4.06 -9.15 7.37
N VAL A 32 -3.51 -8.36 8.29
CA VAL A 32 -2.36 -8.74 9.11
C VAL A 32 -2.71 -9.92 10.03
N VAL A 33 -3.91 -9.91 10.63
CA VAL A 33 -4.38 -11.01 11.49
C VAL A 33 -4.56 -12.30 10.70
N GLU A 34 -5.16 -12.22 9.52
CA GLU A 34 -5.38 -13.36 8.63
C GLU A 34 -4.03 -13.95 8.17
N PHE A 35 -3.12 -13.11 7.69
CA PHE A 35 -1.77 -13.49 7.30
C PHE A 35 -1.04 -14.26 8.43
N ILE A 36 -0.98 -13.69 9.64
CA ILE A 36 -0.31 -14.34 10.77
C ILE A 36 -0.98 -15.69 11.10
N THR A 37 -2.29 -15.72 11.13
CA THR A 37 -3.06 -16.89 11.55
C THR A 37 -2.90 -18.05 10.58
N ASP A 38 -2.97 -17.78 9.29
CA ASP A 38 -2.91 -18.81 8.26
C ASP A 38 -1.52 -19.45 8.21
N TYR A 39 -0.47 -18.65 8.31
CA TYR A 39 0.88 -19.20 8.36
C TYR A 39 1.19 -19.92 9.66
N LEU A 40 0.70 -19.46 10.82
CA LEU A 40 0.81 -20.22 12.07
C LEU A 40 0.10 -21.57 11.98
N ARG A 41 -1.07 -21.67 11.35
CA ARG A 41 -1.76 -22.94 11.11
C ARG A 41 -0.97 -23.87 10.21
N MET A 42 -0.39 -23.34 9.12
CA MET A 42 0.46 -24.12 8.22
C MET A 42 1.71 -24.64 8.93
N MET A 43 2.35 -23.80 9.76
CA MET A 43 3.51 -24.20 10.57
C MET A 43 3.17 -25.31 11.56
N VAL A 44 2.03 -25.24 12.23
CA VAL A 44 1.57 -26.26 13.21
C VAL A 44 1.20 -27.58 12.51
N SER A 45 0.71 -27.53 11.28
CA SER A 45 0.38 -28.75 10.50
C SER A 45 1.60 -29.60 10.17
N GLY A 46 2.80 -29.01 10.16
CA GLY A 46 4.08 -29.72 9.98
C GLY A 46 4.32 -30.30 8.58
N ASN A 47 3.47 -30.00 7.60
CA ASN A 47 3.52 -30.59 6.26
C ASN A 47 4.40 -29.82 5.26
N LEU A 48 4.86 -28.61 5.62
CA LEU A 48 5.64 -27.73 4.75
C LEU A 48 7.00 -27.40 5.40
N ASN A 49 8.03 -27.34 4.58
CA ASN A 49 9.33 -26.90 5.04
C ASN A 49 9.41 -25.34 5.04
N ALA A 50 10.43 -24.79 5.71
CA ALA A 50 10.59 -23.33 5.85
C ALA A 50 10.68 -22.60 4.51
N HIS A 51 11.29 -23.22 3.49
CA HIS A 51 11.46 -22.63 2.16
C HIS A 51 10.14 -22.57 1.38
N GLU A 52 9.29 -23.60 1.52
CA GLU A 52 7.98 -23.62 0.89
C GLU A 52 7.05 -22.55 1.50
N ILE A 53 7.08 -22.42 2.82
CA ILE A 53 6.32 -21.36 3.53
C ILE A 53 6.85 -19.98 3.14
N GLU A 54 8.17 -19.79 3.04
CA GLU A 54 8.78 -18.54 2.59
C GLU A 54 8.28 -18.15 1.19
N SER A 55 8.29 -19.09 0.25
CA SER A 55 7.83 -18.85 -1.13
C SER A 55 6.35 -18.49 -1.19
N LEU A 56 5.50 -19.11 -0.36
CA LEU A 56 4.09 -18.77 -0.27
C LEU A 56 3.89 -17.37 0.30
N MET A 57 4.58 -17.02 1.38
CA MET A 57 4.53 -15.68 1.96
C MET A 57 4.98 -14.61 0.96
N ASP A 58 6.04 -14.87 0.18
CA ASP A 58 6.49 -13.93 -0.83
C ASP A 58 5.47 -13.70 -1.92
N SER A 59 4.84 -14.77 -2.41
CA SER A 59 3.80 -14.67 -3.43
C SER A 59 2.56 -13.90 -2.93
N GLU A 60 2.18 -14.09 -1.67
CA GLU A 60 1.06 -13.36 -1.07
C GLU A 60 1.39 -11.89 -0.84
N ILE A 61 2.58 -11.58 -0.33
CA ILE A 61 3.04 -10.19 -0.13
C ILE A 61 3.13 -9.47 -1.48
N GLU A 62 3.65 -10.13 -2.53
CA GLU A 62 3.73 -9.56 -3.87
C GLU A 62 2.33 -9.29 -4.44
N THR A 63 1.40 -10.22 -4.30
CA THR A 63 0.01 -10.06 -4.75
C THR A 63 -0.65 -8.89 -4.05
N HIS A 64 -0.57 -8.82 -2.73
CA HIS A 64 -1.11 -7.73 -1.94
C HIS A 64 -0.50 -6.37 -2.35
N HIS A 65 0.81 -6.32 -2.56
CA HIS A 65 1.50 -5.12 -3.01
C HIS A 65 0.99 -4.67 -4.39
N HIS A 66 0.83 -5.58 -5.35
CA HIS A 66 0.27 -5.27 -6.66
C HIS A 66 -1.18 -4.76 -6.59
N GLU A 67 -2.03 -5.37 -5.78
CA GLU A 67 -3.41 -4.93 -5.58
C GLU A 67 -3.47 -3.54 -4.94
N ALA A 68 -2.66 -3.30 -3.92
CA ALA A 68 -2.58 -2.02 -3.23
C ALA A 68 -2.03 -0.89 -4.12
N HIS A 69 -1.22 -1.21 -5.14
CA HIS A 69 -0.73 -0.24 -6.13
C HIS A 69 -1.76 0.14 -7.21
N ALA A 70 -2.89 -0.56 -7.33
CA ALA A 70 -3.91 -0.25 -8.34
C ALA A 70 -4.40 1.20 -8.28
N PRO A 71 -4.76 1.78 -7.12
CA PRO A 71 -5.15 3.20 -7.03
C PRO A 71 -4.00 4.16 -7.35
N VAL A 72 -2.75 3.83 -7.00
CA VAL A 72 -1.56 4.63 -7.34
C VAL A 72 -1.42 4.74 -8.86
N ASN A 73 -1.52 3.61 -9.55
CA ASN A 73 -1.46 3.53 -11.01
C ASN A 73 -2.61 4.32 -11.67
N ALA A 74 -3.81 4.27 -11.10
CA ALA A 74 -4.96 5.04 -11.59
C ALA A 74 -4.73 6.55 -11.46
N LEU A 75 -4.22 7.02 -10.33
CA LEU A 75 -3.85 8.42 -10.11
C LEU A 75 -2.73 8.87 -11.04
N GLY A 76 -1.71 8.04 -11.25
CA GLY A 76 -0.62 8.33 -12.20
C GLY A 76 -1.13 8.53 -13.63
N ARG A 77 -2.06 7.68 -14.09
CA ARG A 77 -2.71 7.84 -15.42
C ARG A 77 -3.52 9.13 -15.47
N LEU A 78 -4.24 9.48 -14.42
CA LEU A 78 -5.00 10.72 -14.34
C LEU A 78 -4.07 11.95 -14.37
N ALA A 79 -3.00 11.94 -13.56
CA ALA A 79 -2.00 13.00 -13.56
C ALA A 79 -1.39 13.22 -14.95
N GLY A 80 -1.04 12.15 -15.66
CA GLY A 80 -0.53 12.23 -17.04
C GLY A 80 -1.53 12.73 -18.06
N ALA A 81 -2.83 12.48 -17.88
CA ALA A 81 -3.88 12.89 -18.81
C ALA A 81 -4.30 14.37 -18.63
N LEU A 82 -4.28 14.90 -17.43
CA LEU A 82 -4.77 16.25 -17.12
C LEU A 82 -4.09 17.36 -17.92
N PRO A 83 -2.74 17.39 -18.08
CA PRO A 83 -2.09 18.39 -18.92
C PRO A 83 -2.52 18.31 -20.40
N ALA A 84 -2.69 17.08 -20.92
CA ALA A 84 -3.15 16.87 -22.29
C ALA A 84 -4.56 17.45 -22.52
N PHE A 85 -5.49 17.22 -21.60
CA PHE A 85 -6.81 17.83 -21.65
C PHE A 85 -6.75 19.35 -21.52
N GLY A 86 -5.84 19.90 -20.71
CA GLY A 86 -5.60 21.34 -20.60
C GLY A 86 -5.14 21.95 -21.93
N ILE A 87 -4.23 21.26 -22.65
CA ILE A 87 -3.78 21.70 -23.99
C ILE A 87 -4.93 21.64 -25.01
N ILE A 88 -5.71 20.56 -25.01
CA ILE A 88 -6.88 20.43 -25.90
C ILE A 88 -7.87 21.58 -25.64
N ALA A 89 -8.15 21.90 -24.40
CA ALA A 89 -9.05 23.00 -24.04
C ALA A 89 -8.51 24.35 -24.55
N ALA A 90 -7.21 24.59 -24.42
CA ALA A 90 -6.57 25.81 -24.93
C ALA A 90 -6.65 25.90 -26.46
N VAL A 91 -6.34 24.81 -27.17
CA VAL A 91 -6.43 24.79 -28.65
C VAL A 91 -7.85 25.06 -29.12
N LEU A 92 -8.86 24.42 -28.50
CA LEU A 92 -10.27 24.70 -28.82
C LEU A 92 -10.66 26.15 -28.52
N GLY A 93 -10.17 26.73 -27.45
CA GLY A 93 -10.36 28.13 -27.09
C GLY A 93 -9.78 29.08 -28.16
N VAL A 94 -8.55 28.80 -28.63
CA VAL A 94 -7.92 29.58 -29.70
C VAL A 94 -8.68 29.43 -31.02
N VAL A 95 -9.09 28.23 -31.40
CA VAL A 95 -9.92 28.00 -32.61
C VAL A 95 -11.21 28.81 -32.54
N ASN A 96 -11.89 28.85 -31.39
CA ASN A 96 -13.08 29.65 -31.19
C ASN A 96 -12.78 31.16 -31.32
N THR A 97 -11.62 31.63 -30.85
CA THR A 97 -11.18 33.03 -30.99
C THR A 97 -10.96 33.43 -32.43
N MET A 98 -10.50 32.50 -33.29
CA MET A 98 -10.29 32.76 -34.71
C MET A 98 -11.60 33.13 -35.44
N GLY A 99 -12.73 32.57 -34.99
CA GLY A 99 -14.05 32.97 -35.50
C GLY A 99 -14.44 34.43 -35.18
N SER A 100 -13.73 35.08 -34.28
CA SER A 100 -14.00 36.42 -33.77
C SER A 100 -12.97 37.46 -34.17
N VAL A 101 -12.16 37.20 -35.23
CA VAL A 101 -11.04 38.08 -35.65
C VAL A 101 -11.48 39.50 -36.03
N GLY A 102 -12.75 39.72 -36.39
CA GLY A 102 -13.31 41.05 -36.65
C GLY A 102 -13.68 41.88 -35.41
N GLN A 103 -13.52 41.32 -34.22
CA GLN A 103 -13.84 42.00 -32.95
C GLN A 103 -12.71 42.93 -32.47
N PRO A 104 -13.01 43.89 -31.58
CA PRO A 104 -11.99 44.75 -30.98
C PRO A 104 -10.87 43.96 -30.31
N PRO A 105 -9.60 44.44 -30.34
CA PRO A 105 -8.46 43.72 -29.73
C PRO A 105 -8.63 43.34 -28.27
N ALA A 106 -9.35 44.15 -27.50
CA ALA A 106 -9.64 43.87 -26.08
C ALA A 106 -10.52 42.60 -25.90
N VAL A 107 -11.46 42.36 -26.81
CA VAL A 107 -12.30 41.16 -26.80
C VAL A 107 -11.49 39.93 -27.16
N LEU A 108 -10.66 40.02 -28.18
CA LEU A 108 -9.76 38.92 -28.58
C LEU A 108 -8.78 38.56 -27.46
N GLY A 109 -8.18 39.58 -26.83
CA GLY A 109 -7.29 39.36 -25.68
C GLY A 109 -7.95 38.64 -24.53
N SER A 110 -9.21 38.97 -24.18
CA SER A 110 -9.99 38.30 -23.17
C SER A 110 -10.27 36.84 -23.53
N MET A 111 -10.62 36.55 -24.80
CA MET A 111 -10.90 35.19 -25.27
C MET A 111 -9.63 34.32 -25.27
N ILE A 112 -8.49 34.84 -25.68
CA ILE A 112 -7.20 34.16 -25.64
C ILE A 112 -6.79 33.89 -24.19
N GLY A 113 -6.95 34.87 -23.30
CA GLY A 113 -6.69 34.70 -21.87
C GLY A 113 -7.51 33.56 -21.27
N ALA A 114 -8.82 33.52 -21.56
CA ALA A 114 -9.70 32.45 -21.11
C ALA A 114 -9.27 31.08 -21.65
N ALA A 115 -8.84 30.98 -22.89
CA ALA A 115 -8.34 29.73 -23.48
C ALA A 115 -7.09 29.18 -22.73
N LEU A 116 -6.16 30.06 -22.37
CA LEU A 116 -4.92 29.70 -21.68
C LEU A 116 -5.16 29.19 -20.25
N VAL A 117 -6.26 29.57 -19.60
CA VAL A 117 -6.65 29.09 -18.26
C VAL A 117 -6.81 27.56 -18.26
N GLY A 118 -7.29 26.98 -19.36
CA GLY A 118 -7.43 25.53 -19.48
C GLY A 118 -6.08 24.79 -19.33
N THR A 119 -5.05 25.26 -20.00
CA THR A 119 -3.69 24.69 -19.88
C THR A 119 -3.15 24.87 -18.46
N PHE A 120 -3.27 26.08 -17.91
CA PHE A 120 -2.81 26.37 -16.55
C PHE A 120 -3.48 25.44 -15.53
N LEU A 121 -4.80 25.29 -15.61
CA LEU A 121 -5.56 24.46 -14.67
C LEU A 121 -5.20 22.98 -14.81
N GLY A 122 -5.05 22.48 -16.04
CA GLY A 122 -4.65 21.11 -16.31
C GLY A 122 -3.29 20.76 -15.69
N ILE A 123 -2.30 21.63 -15.86
CA ILE A 123 -0.96 21.48 -15.29
C ILE A 123 -1.01 21.59 -13.76
N LEU A 124 -1.72 22.59 -13.24
CA LEU A 124 -1.84 22.80 -11.79
C LEU A 124 -2.45 21.59 -11.09
N LEU A 125 -3.58 21.08 -11.60
CA LEU A 125 -4.24 19.92 -11.01
C LEU A 125 -3.38 18.66 -11.09
N ALA A 126 -2.69 18.44 -12.22
CA ALA A 126 -1.81 17.28 -12.38
C ALA A 126 -0.71 17.27 -11.33
N TYR A 127 0.12 18.30 -11.30
CA TYR A 127 1.37 18.30 -10.55
C TYR A 127 1.25 18.84 -9.12
N ALA A 128 0.28 19.72 -8.85
CA ALA A 128 0.11 20.26 -7.50
C ALA A 128 -0.88 19.45 -6.63
N VAL A 129 -1.74 18.61 -7.23
CA VAL A 129 -2.78 17.89 -6.50
C VAL A 129 -2.67 16.39 -6.72
N VAL A 130 -2.82 15.93 -7.96
CA VAL A 130 -2.98 14.48 -8.24
C VAL A 130 -1.68 13.71 -8.02
N GLU A 131 -0.56 14.22 -8.54
CA GLU A 131 0.74 13.56 -8.41
C GLU A 131 1.21 13.43 -6.95
N PRO A 132 1.13 14.48 -6.09
CA PRO A 132 1.47 14.35 -4.68
C PRO A 132 0.55 13.39 -3.91
N LEU A 133 -0.75 13.33 -4.26
CA LEU A 133 -1.67 12.36 -3.67
C LEU A 133 -1.29 10.93 -4.06
N GLY A 134 -0.93 10.70 -5.33
CA GLY A 134 -0.43 9.41 -5.78
C GLY A 134 0.81 8.97 -5.00
N GLY A 135 1.80 9.85 -4.87
CA GLY A 135 3.03 9.59 -4.10
C GLY A 135 2.79 9.32 -2.61
N LEU A 136 1.79 10.00 -2.00
CA LEU A 136 1.43 9.73 -0.61
C LEU A 136 0.83 8.33 -0.43
N ILE A 137 -0.04 7.91 -1.34
CA ILE A 137 -0.65 6.57 -1.31
C ILE A 137 0.42 5.51 -1.56
N GLU A 138 1.31 5.72 -2.54
CA GLU A 138 2.44 4.84 -2.83
C GLU A 138 3.31 4.60 -1.59
N GLN A 139 3.68 5.70 -0.89
CA GLN A 139 4.43 5.58 0.35
C GLN A 139 3.68 4.74 1.40
N LYS A 140 2.37 4.86 1.52
CA LYS A 140 1.56 4.08 2.46
C LYS A 140 1.49 2.60 2.09
N VAL A 141 1.40 2.29 0.81
CA VAL A 141 1.45 0.90 0.29
C VAL A 141 2.79 0.26 0.62
N ASP A 142 3.88 0.99 0.41
CA ASP A 142 5.23 0.51 0.72
C ASP A 142 5.42 0.27 2.22
N GLU A 143 4.91 1.15 3.08
CA GLU A 143 4.93 0.98 4.53
C GLU A 143 4.20 -0.30 4.96
N GLY A 144 2.98 -0.54 4.45
CA GLY A 144 2.21 -1.76 4.74
C GLY A 144 2.91 -3.03 4.28
N SER A 145 3.54 -3.01 3.10
CA SER A 145 4.32 -4.14 2.61
C SER A 145 5.52 -4.46 3.52
N LYS A 146 6.13 -3.45 4.15
CA LYS A 146 7.21 -3.65 5.14
C LYS A 146 6.73 -4.30 6.43
N GLU A 147 5.52 -4.03 6.85
CA GLU A 147 4.91 -4.70 8.01
C GLU A 147 4.75 -6.19 7.77
N LEU A 148 4.21 -6.59 6.62
CA LEU A 148 4.09 -7.99 6.24
C LEU A 148 5.46 -8.69 6.11
N GLN A 149 6.46 -8.02 5.52
CA GLN A 149 7.82 -8.53 5.45
C GLN A 149 8.46 -8.70 6.84
N CYS A 150 8.19 -7.81 7.79
CA CYS A 150 8.63 -7.92 9.18
C CYS A 150 8.04 -9.17 9.85
N ILE A 151 6.74 -9.41 9.66
CA ILE A 151 6.03 -10.59 10.17
C ILE A 151 6.62 -11.86 9.55
N LYS A 152 6.73 -11.91 8.22
CA LYS A 152 7.35 -13.03 7.48
C LYS A 152 8.71 -13.39 8.07
N THR A 153 9.61 -12.40 8.16
CA THR A 153 10.98 -12.62 8.62
C THR A 153 11.04 -13.13 10.05
N THR A 154 10.15 -12.62 10.92
CA THR A 154 10.04 -13.07 12.31
C THR A 154 9.55 -14.52 12.41
N LEU A 155 8.53 -14.89 11.64
CA LEU A 155 7.98 -16.24 11.63
C LEU A 155 9.00 -17.25 11.08
N LEU A 156 9.68 -16.93 9.97
CA LEU A 156 10.73 -17.80 9.40
C LEU A 156 11.89 -18.01 10.36
N ALA A 157 12.36 -16.95 11.03
CA ALA A 157 13.39 -17.09 12.05
C ALA A 157 12.95 -18.01 13.21
N SER A 158 11.68 -17.93 13.62
CA SER A 158 11.11 -18.82 14.62
C SER A 158 11.07 -20.28 14.16
N MET A 159 10.73 -20.54 12.90
CA MET A 159 10.75 -21.87 12.28
C MET A 159 12.16 -22.47 12.23
N GLN A 160 13.16 -21.63 11.99
CA GLN A 160 14.57 -22.05 11.98
C GLN A 160 15.13 -22.34 13.37
N GLY A 161 14.31 -22.20 14.43
CA GLY A 161 14.67 -22.53 15.80
C GLY A 161 15.41 -21.42 16.55
N TYR A 162 15.45 -20.21 16.03
CA TYR A 162 16.01 -19.08 16.77
C TYR A 162 15.15 -18.75 18.00
N ALA A 163 15.83 -18.33 19.08
CA ALA A 163 15.12 -17.88 20.28
C ALA A 163 14.18 -16.69 19.95
N PRO A 164 12.99 -16.58 20.57
CA PRO A 164 12.00 -15.56 20.25
C PRO A 164 12.55 -14.13 20.22
N GLN A 165 13.47 -13.80 21.11
CA GLN A 165 14.14 -12.49 21.16
C GLN A 165 14.98 -12.21 19.90
N VAL A 166 15.64 -13.24 19.37
CA VAL A 166 16.43 -13.13 18.14
C VAL A 166 15.53 -13.07 16.92
N ALA A 167 14.46 -13.87 16.89
CA ALA A 167 13.50 -13.88 15.78
C ALA A 167 12.83 -12.50 15.58
N VAL A 168 12.45 -11.85 16.68
CA VAL A 168 11.87 -10.48 16.62
C VAL A 168 12.91 -9.46 16.15
N GLU A 169 14.20 -9.63 16.47
CA GLU A 169 15.27 -8.76 15.97
C GLU A 169 15.44 -8.87 14.45
N PHE A 170 15.28 -10.07 13.88
CA PHE A 170 15.25 -10.24 12.41
C PHE A 170 14.15 -9.40 11.79
N GLY A 171 12.91 -9.47 12.31
CA GLY A 171 11.80 -8.66 11.85
C GLY A 171 12.05 -7.16 12.00
N ARG A 172 12.56 -6.72 13.15
CA ARG A 172 12.89 -5.32 13.39
C ARG A 172 13.81 -4.73 12.32
N LYS A 173 14.79 -5.50 11.85
CA LYS A 173 15.78 -5.04 10.85
C LYS A 173 15.17 -4.81 9.46
N VAL A 174 14.03 -5.37 9.17
CA VAL A 174 13.32 -5.19 7.88
C VAL A 174 12.59 -3.85 7.82
N LEU A 175 12.19 -3.28 8.97
CA LEU A 175 11.47 -2.02 9.04
C LEU A 175 12.33 -0.84 8.58
N TYR A 176 11.69 0.18 7.99
CA TYR A 176 12.35 1.42 7.66
C TYR A 176 12.94 2.09 8.92
N SER A 177 14.04 2.81 8.73
CA SER A 177 14.76 3.41 9.88
C SER A 177 13.91 4.37 10.71
N LYS A 178 12.93 5.05 10.08
CA LYS A 178 12.00 5.97 10.73
C LYS A 178 11.01 5.27 11.67
N ASP A 179 10.62 4.04 11.32
CA ASP A 179 9.57 3.26 12.02
C ASP A 179 10.18 2.14 12.88
N ARG A 180 11.50 1.99 12.81
CA ARG A 180 12.24 0.95 13.51
C ARG A 180 12.48 1.33 14.98
N PRO A 181 11.90 0.61 15.96
CA PRO A 181 12.21 0.84 17.37
C PRO A 181 13.71 0.58 17.66
N THR A 182 14.25 1.23 18.67
CA THR A 182 15.62 0.95 19.12
C THR A 182 15.73 -0.46 19.71
N PHE A 183 16.95 -0.97 19.78
CA PHE A 183 17.19 -2.30 20.37
C PHE A 183 16.72 -2.38 21.84
N SER A 184 17.00 -1.33 22.61
CA SER A 184 16.62 -1.25 24.03
C SER A 184 15.10 -1.16 24.24
N GLU A 185 14.37 -0.48 23.37
CA GLU A 185 12.91 -0.43 23.42
C GLU A 185 12.31 -1.80 23.14
N LEU A 186 12.80 -2.49 22.10
CA LEU A 186 12.35 -3.84 21.78
C LEU A 186 12.64 -4.81 22.92
N GLU A 187 13.87 -4.77 23.47
CA GLU A 187 14.26 -5.62 24.60
C GLU A 187 13.39 -5.37 25.83
N GLY A 188 13.06 -4.10 26.11
CA GLY A 188 12.13 -3.72 27.18
C GLY A 188 10.74 -4.30 26.99
N HIS A 189 10.20 -4.29 25.77
CA HIS A 189 8.91 -4.89 25.48
C HIS A 189 8.90 -6.42 25.56
N VAL A 190 9.98 -7.07 25.15
CA VAL A 190 10.11 -8.53 25.18
C VAL A 190 10.39 -9.03 26.61
N LYS A 191 11.23 -8.34 27.39
CA LYS A 191 11.57 -8.69 28.78
C LYS A 191 10.53 -8.22 29.80
N GLY A 192 9.87 -7.09 29.56
CA GLY A 192 8.93 -6.47 30.50
C GLY A 192 7.62 -7.25 30.71
N LYS A 193 7.43 -8.39 30.09
CA LYS A 193 6.27 -9.29 30.26
C LYS A 193 6.59 -10.60 30.97
N LYS A 194 7.70 -10.66 31.73
CA LYS A 194 7.88 -11.71 32.74
C LYS A 194 7.31 -11.20 34.08
N ALA A 195 6.01 -11.25 34.19
CA ALA A 195 5.29 -11.26 35.48
C ALA A 195 4.02 -12.06 35.30
#